data_f8b26fea638fbab8321c5b8fb520d4ee
#
_entry.id   f8b26fea638fbab8321c5b8fb520d4ee
#
_cell.length_a   1.000
_cell.length_b   1.000
_cell.length_c   1.000
_cell.angle_alpha   90.00
_cell.angle_beta   90.00
_cell.angle_gamma   90.00
#
_symmetry.space_group_name_H-M   'P 1'
#
loop_
_entity.id
_entity.type
_entity.pdbx_description
1 polymer ?
#
loop_
_entity_poly.entity_id
_entity_poly.type
_entity_poly.pdbx_seq_one_letter_code
_entity_poly.pdbx_strand_id
1 'polypeptide(L)'
;MNFNIPDLGIIDGSSGFRNLPSTTDGRFTSGEDGVKHIVCTGDGKVEFVAFENQTLAYVNSALGYGAYYPLHPVNRNGKIKAVLMDLDGTSVRSEEFWIWIIEKTTASMLDDESFKLEESDIPFVSGHSVSEHLQYC
;
A
#
# COMPACT_ATOMS: atom_id res chain seq x y z
N MET A 1 2.45 19.89 17.28
CA MET A 1 1.58 18.96 18.01
C MET A 1 2.44 17.78 18.40
N ASN A 2 2.40 17.36 19.65
CA ASN A 2 3.11 16.16 20.12
C ASN A 2 2.06 15.24 20.72
N PHE A 3 1.90 14.08 20.16
CA PHE A 3 1.03 13.02 20.71
C PHE A 3 1.67 11.66 20.49
N ASN A 4 1.39 10.76 21.42
CA ASN A 4 1.88 9.40 21.35
C ASN A 4 0.82 8.50 20.72
N ILE A 5 1.20 7.82 19.67
CA ILE A 5 0.33 6.84 18.99
C ILE A 5 0.77 5.45 19.46
N PRO A 6 -0.15 4.63 20.01
CA PRO A 6 0.16 3.25 20.39
C PRO A 6 0.90 2.51 19.27
N ASP A 7 1.94 1.78 19.62
CA ASP A 7 2.77 0.96 18.73
C ASP A 7 3.57 1.72 17.64
N LEU A 8 3.33 3.02 17.46
CA LEU A 8 4.03 3.88 16.51
C LEU A 8 5.00 4.85 17.19
N GLY A 9 4.69 5.27 18.43
CA GLY A 9 5.51 6.19 19.21
C GLY A 9 5.08 7.65 19.11
N ILE A 10 6.01 8.55 19.41
CA ILE A 10 5.74 9.98 19.44
C ILE A 10 5.72 10.56 18.03
N ILE A 11 4.63 11.19 17.69
CA ILE A 11 4.48 11.96 16.44
C ILE A 11 4.60 13.44 16.82
N ASP A 12 5.54 14.12 16.22
CA ASP A 12 5.79 15.55 16.39
C ASP A 12 5.85 16.28 15.04
N GLY A 13 6.09 17.58 15.07
CA GLY A 13 6.17 18.39 13.86
C GLY A 13 7.33 18.04 12.91
N SER A 14 8.32 17.28 13.37
CA SER A 14 9.49 16.86 12.59
C SER A 14 9.30 15.48 11.94
N SER A 15 8.30 14.72 12.39
CA SER A 15 8.07 13.33 11.97
C SER A 15 7.59 13.18 10.52
N GLY A 16 7.20 14.28 9.87
CA GLY A 16 6.69 14.27 8.50
C GLY A 16 5.27 13.72 8.35
N PHE A 17 4.60 13.37 9.45
CA PHE A 17 3.21 12.93 9.43
C PHE A 17 2.25 14.13 9.32
N ARG A 18 1.10 13.87 8.71
CA ARG A 18 -0.01 14.83 8.61
C ARG A 18 -1.24 14.30 9.33
N ASN A 19 -1.94 15.16 10.06
CA ASN A 19 -3.22 14.81 10.66
C ASN A 19 -4.31 14.76 9.59
N LEU A 20 -5.22 13.80 9.74
CA LEU A 20 -6.42 13.66 8.92
C LEU A 20 -7.66 13.72 9.80
N PRO A 21 -8.76 14.35 9.34
CA PRO A 21 -10.05 14.31 10.03
C PRO A 21 -10.72 12.93 9.89
N SER A 22 -10.51 12.25 8.76
CA SER A 22 -11.02 10.91 8.46
C SER A 22 -10.05 10.15 7.57
N THR A 23 -10.18 8.83 7.53
CA THR A 23 -9.45 7.99 6.56
C THR A 23 -9.93 8.25 5.14
N THR A 24 -9.06 8.01 4.16
CA THR A 24 -9.37 8.24 2.74
C THR A 24 -10.56 7.42 2.26
N ASP A 25 -10.76 6.21 2.81
CA ASP A 25 -11.92 5.36 2.51
C ASP A 25 -13.19 5.72 3.30
N GLY A 26 -13.12 6.72 4.18
CA GLY A 26 -14.24 7.23 4.98
C GLY A 26 -14.70 6.30 6.11
N ARG A 27 -13.98 5.21 6.42
CA ARG A 27 -14.39 4.24 7.46
C ARG A 27 -14.20 4.74 8.88
N PHE A 28 -13.23 5.59 9.12
CA PHE A 28 -12.90 6.11 10.42
C PHE A 28 -12.86 7.64 10.42
N THR A 29 -13.40 8.23 11.47
CA THR A 29 -13.37 9.68 11.72
C THR A 29 -12.68 9.92 13.07
N SER A 30 -11.78 10.88 13.13
CA SER A 30 -11.10 11.26 14.37
C SER A 30 -12.07 11.83 15.37
N GLY A 31 -12.04 11.30 16.59
CA GLY A 31 -12.97 11.67 17.68
C GLY A 31 -14.25 10.85 17.72
N GLU A 32 -14.50 9.95 16.77
CA GLU A 32 -15.68 9.07 16.75
C GLU A 32 -15.26 7.60 16.97
N ASP A 33 -16.19 6.77 17.44
CA ASP A 33 -16.03 5.31 17.61
C ASP A 33 -14.73 4.87 18.31
N GLY A 34 -14.22 5.71 19.23
CA GLY A 34 -13.00 5.43 19.99
C GLY A 34 -11.69 5.80 19.25
N VAL A 35 -11.78 6.33 18.05
CA VAL A 35 -10.62 6.84 17.29
C VAL A 35 -10.10 8.13 17.95
N LYS A 36 -8.84 8.14 18.35
CA LYS A 36 -8.21 9.31 18.99
C LYS A 36 -7.56 10.23 17.96
N HIS A 37 -6.79 9.65 17.07
CA HIS A 37 -6.05 10.37 16.03
C HIS A 37 -6.04 9.57 14.73
N ILE A 38 -6.00 10.29 13.62
CA ILE A 38 -5.70 9.73 12.32
C ILE A 38 -4.55 10.56 11.74
N VAL A 39 -3.45 9.88 11.38
CA VAL A 39 -2.31 10.53 10.73
C VAL A 39 -1.91 9.75 9.48
N CYS A 40 -1.37 10.44 8.49
CA CYS A 40 -0.81 9.79 7.31
C CYS A 40 0.67 10.12 7.14
N THR A 41 1.38 9.24 6.47
CA THR A 41 2.75 9.49 6.01
C THR A 41 2.81 10.68 5.06
N GLY A 42 3.97 11.33 4.95
CA GLY A 42 4.15 12.51 4.11
C GLY A 42 3.81 12.28 2.63
N ASP A 43 4.00 11.05 2.14
CA ASP A 43 3.65 10.62 0.78
C ASP A 43 2.17 10.19 0.63
N GLY A 44 1.42 10.14 1.74
CA GLY A 44 0.01 9.82 1.76
C GLY A 44 -0.35 8.34 1.52
N LYS A 45 0.63 7.43 1.47
CA LYS A 45 0.40 6.02 1.15
C LYS A 45 -0.07 5.18 2.31
N VAL A 46 0.24 5.59 3.52
CA VAL A 46 -0.13 4.87 4.74
C VAL A 46 -0.81 5.83 5.70
N GLU A 47 -1.98 5.43 6.17
CA GLU A 47 -2.72 6.13 7.22
C GLU A 47 -2.71 5.29 8.50
N PHE A 48 -2.58 5.93 9.64
CA PHE A 48 -2.61 5.27 10.93
C PHE A 48 -3.82 5.75 11.71
N VAL A 49 -4.68 4.81 12.09
CA VAL A 49 -5.87 5.04 12.91
C VAL A 49 -5.54 4.60 14.34
N ALA A 50 -5.35 5.58 15.21
CA ALA A 50 -4.97 5.36 16.60
C ALA A 50 -6.21 5.32 17.52
N PHE A 51 -6.35 4.23 18.24
CA PHE A 51 -7.30 4.04 19.34
C PHE A 51 -6.57 4.21 20.69
N GLU A 52 -7.24 3.91 21.81
CA GLU A 52 -6.63 4.01 23.14
C GLU A 52 -5.41 3.10 23.31
N ASN A 53 -5.53 1.84 22.90
CA ASN A 53 -4.52 0.80 23.16
C ASN A 53 -4.05 0.07 21.88
N GLN A 54 -4.40 0.55 20.71
CA GLN A 54 -4.13 -0.13 19.46
C GLN A 54 -4.07 0.89 18.33
N THR A 55 -3.26 0.59 17.33
CA THR A 55 -3.20 1.36 16.09
C THR A 55 -3.38 0.43 14.90
N LEU A 56 -4.18 0.85 13.95
CA LEU A 56 -4.31 0.20 12.65
C LEU A 56 -3.54 1.01 11.61
N ALA A 57 -2.80 0.33 10.75
CA ALA A 57 -2.23 0.92 9.54
C ALA A 57 -3.16 0.62 8.35
N TYR A 58 -3.68 1.64 7.72
CA TYR A 58 -4.35 1.54 6.43
C TYR A 58 -3.32 1.77 5.34
N VAL A 59 -3.10 0.75 4.52
CA VAL A 59 -2.18 0.82 3.38
C VAL A 59 -3.02 0.90 2.12
N ASN A 60 -2.94 2.04 1.44
CA ASN A 60 -3.57 2.21 0.14
C ASN A 60 -2.68 1.52 -0.90
N SER A 61 -3.13 0.37 -1.37
CA SER A 61 -2.41 -0.40 -2.37
C SER A 61 -2.41 0.32 -3.72
N ALA A 62 -1.30 0.20 -4.45
CA ALA A 62 -1.23 0.62 -5.86
C ALA A 62 -2.26 -0.12 -6.74
N LEU A 63 -2.78 -1.24 -6.27
CA LEU A 63 -3.80 -2.06 -6.93
C LEU A 63 -5.24 -1.63 -6.61
N GLY A 64 -5.44 -0.49 -5.92
CA GLY A 64 -6.77 0.03 -5.60
C GLY A 64 -7.49 -0.65 -4.43
N TYR A 65 -6.87 -1.64 -3.78
CA TYR A 65 -7.43 -2.32 -2.61
C TYR A 65 -6.68 -1.90 -1.34
N GLY A 66 -7.26 -0.99 -0.58
CA GLY A 66 -6.76 -0.63 0.73
C GLY A 66 -7.10 -1.68 1.79
N ALA A 67 -6.18 -1.94 2.71
CA ALA A 67 -6.40 -2.86 3.81
C ALA A 67 -5.89 -2.31 5.13
N TYR A 68 -6.55 -2.72 6.23
CA TYR A 68 -6.18 -2.36 7.59
C TYR A 68 -5.38 -3.48 8.24
N TYR A 69 -4.24 -3.13 8.78
CA TYR A 69 -3.33 -4.04 9.49
C TYR A 69 -3.13 -3.56 10.92
N PRO A 70 -3.37 -4.38 11.94
CA PRO A 70 -3.02 -4.01 13.30
C PRO A 70 -1.51 -3.88 13.44
N LEU A 71 -1.04 -2.79 14.06
CA LEU A 71 0.35 -2.67 14.43
C LEU A 71 0.62 -3.54 15.67
N HIS A 72 1.73 -4.26 15.61
CA HIS A 72 2.22 -5.02 16.73
C HIS A 72 3.67 -4.62 17.01
N PRO A 73 4.02 -4.22 18.24
CA PRO A 73 5.41 -3.93 18.59
C PRO A 73 6.23 -5.20 18.43
N VAL A 74 7.27 -5.13 17.62
CA VAL A 74 8.19 -6.24 17.44
C VAL A 74 9.43 -6.00 18.32
N ASN A 75 9.53 -6.70 19.44
CA ASN A 75 10.73 -6.71 20.26
C ASN A 75 11.82 -7.52 19.56
N ARG A 76 12.71 -6.83 18.85
CA ARG A 76 13.85 -7.46 18.18
C ARG A 76 15.01 -7.60 19.14
N ASN A 77 15.11 -8.76 19.77
CA ASN A 77 16.26 -9.13 20.60
C ASN A 77 17.36 -9.73 19.71
N GLY A 78 18.14 -8.89 19.05
CA GLY A 78 19.27 -9.38 18.26
C GLY A 78 19.65 -8.47 17.07
N LYS A 79 20.88 -8.71 16.55
CA LYS A 79 21.35 -8.04 15.34
C LYS A 79 20.65 -8.62 14.12
N ILE A 80 20.23 -7.76 13.21
CA ILE A 80 19.77 -8.19 11.88
C ILE A 80 20.94 -8.91 11.20
N LYS A 81 20.74 -10.18 10.81
CA LYS A 81 21.76 -11.00 10.17
C LYS A 81 21.56 -11.12 8.66
N ALA A 82 20.34 -10.93 8.18
CA ALA A 82 20.00 -10.96 6.77
C ALA A 82 18.77 -10.11 6.50
N VAL A 83 18.67 -9.59 5.30
CA VAL A 83 17.48 -8.91 4.76
C VAL A 83 17.12 -9.64 3.47
N LEU A 84 15.90 -10.16 3.41
CA LEU A 84 15.31 -10.63 2.15
C LEU A 84 14.52 -9.47 1.57
N MET A 85 14.84 -9.09 0.36
CA MET A 85 14.24 -7.95 -0.32
C MET A 85 13.77 -8.42 -1.70
N ASP A 86 12.51 -8.21 -1.98
CA ASP A 86 11.95 -8.39 -3.30
C ASP A 86 12.49 -7.32 -4.26
N LEU A 87 12.68 -7.66 -5.51
CA LEU A 87 13.30 -6.79 -6.50
C LEU A 87 12.24 -6.07 -7.34
N ASP A 88 11.38 -6.85 -8.00
CA ASP A 88 10.42 -6.33 -8.97
C ASP A 88 9.26 -5.62 -8.28
N GLY A 89 8.95 -4.40 -8.70
CA GLY A 89 7.92 -3.58 -8.07
C GLY A 89 8.27 -3.04 -6.68
N THR A 90 9.29 -3.59 -6.02
CA THR A 90 9.72 -3.17 -4.67
C THR A 90 10.95 -2.28 -4.72
N SER A 91 12.03 -2.74 -5.36
CA SER A 91 13.32 -2.01 -5.45
C SER A 91 13.54 -1.42 -6.84
N VAL A 92 12.95 -2.02 -7.85
CA VAL A 92 13.01 -1.59 -9.25
C VAL A 92 11.58 -1.39 -9.76
N ARG A 93 11.34 -0.29 -10.43
CA ARG A 93 10.06 0.01 -11.10
C ARG A 93 9.95 -0.81 -12.38
N SER A 94 9.64 -2.08 -12.27
CA SER A 94 9.51 -3.00 -13.40
C SER A 94 8.07 -3.17 -13.89
N GLU A 95 7.09 -2.67 -13.15
CA GLU A 95 5.67 -2.88 -13.41
C GLU A 95 5.24 -2.37 -14.79
N GLU A 96 5.64 -1.17 -15.15
CA GLU A 96 5.33 -0.57 -16.47
C GLU A 96 5.91 -1.38 -17.63
N PHE A 97 7.09 -1.99 -17.42
CA PHE A 97 7.73 -2.86 -18.40
C PHE A 97 6.96 -4.17 -18.57
N TRP A 98 6.48 -4.77 -17.48
CA TRP A 98 5.67 -5.99 -17.52
C TRP A 98 4.32 -5.75 -18.18
N ILE A 99 3.64 -4.66 -17.87
CA ILE A 99 2.40 -4.24 -18.55
C ILE A 99 2.64 -4.10 -20.05
N TRP A 100 3.71 -3.45 -20.45
CA TRP A 100 4.07 -3.32 -21.85
C TRP A 100 4.33 -4.68 -22.54
N ILE A 101 5.00 -5.63 -21.87
CA ILE A 101 5.20 -6.99 -22.39
C ILE A 101 3.86 -7.69 -22.60
N ILE A 102 2.96 -7.63 -21.61
CA ILE A 102 1.63 -8.25 -21.67
C ILE A 102 0.86 -7.67 -22.86
N GLU A 103 0.79 -6.35 -22.97
CA GLU A 103 0.11 -5.68 -24.07
C GLU A 103 0.65 -6.13 -25.44
N LYS A 104 1.97 -6.14 -25.60
CA LYS A 104 2.60 -6.54 -26.87
C LYS A 104 2.41 -8.00 -27.20
N THR A 105 2.42 -8.87 -26.20
CA THR A 105 2.20 -10.29 -26.40
C THR A 105 0.75 -10.56 -26.79
N THR A 106 -0.19 -9.96 -26.08
CA THR A 106 -1.64 -10.11 -26.36
C THR A 106 -2.00 -9.51 -27.72
N ALA A 107 -1.50 -8.32 -28.03
CA ALA A 107 -1.66 -7.69 -29.35
C ALA A 107 -1.21 -8.61 -30.50
N SER A 108 -0.04 -9.25 -30.30
CA SER A 108 0.48 -10.21 -31.29
C SER A 108 -0.34 -11.48 -31.40
N MET A 109 -0.90 -11.97 -30.30
CA MET A 109 -1.76 -13.18 -30.31
C MET A 109 -3.12 -12.92 -30.95
N LEU A 110 -3.66 -11.72 -30.76
CA LEU A 110 -4.95 -11.32 -31.30
C LEU A 110 -4.89 -10.76 -32.74
N ASP A 111 -3.66 -10.59 -33.28
CA ASP A 111 -3.40 -9.86 -34.52
C ASP A 111 -4.01 -8.43 -34.52
N ASP A 112 -3.97 -7.81 -33.36
CA ASP A 112 -4.49 -6.45 -33.11
C ASP A 112 -3.41 -5.58 -32.48
N GLU A 113 -2.68 -4.82 -33.28
CA GLU A 113 -1.62 -3.92 -32.83
C GLU A 113 -2.13 -2.77 -31.92
N SER A 114 -3.43 -2.51 -31.93
CA SER A 114 -4.05 -1.44 -31.15
C SER A 114 -4.39 -1.88 -29.72
N PHE A 115 -4.29 -3.17 -29.41
CA PHE A 115 -4.62 -3.70 -28.08
C PHE A 115 -3.84 -2.97 -26.98
N LYS A 116 -4.57 -2.57 -25.95
CA LYS A 116 -4.08 -1.95 -24.72
C LYS A 116 -4.90 -2.46 -23.54
N LEU A 117 -4.24 -2.61 -22.40
CA LEU A 117 -4.92 -2.82 -21.13
C LEU A 117 -5.58 -1.51 -20.70
N GLU A 118 -6.82 -1.60 -20.23
CA GLU A 118 -7.51 -0.48 -19.60
C GLU A 118 -7.01 -0.30 -18.15
N GLU A 119 -7.23 0.87 -17.59
CA GLU A 119 -6.81 1.17 -16.20
C GLU A 119 -7.50 0.24 -15.19
N SER A 120 -8.71 -0.26 -15.53
CA SER A 120 -9.45 -1.26 -14.76
C SER A 120 -8.84 -2.66 -14.79
N ASP A 121 -8.00 -2.99 -15.78
CA ASP A 121 -7.37 -4.30 -15.94
C ASP A 121 -6.08 -4.43 -15.12
N ILE A 122 -5.42 -3.30 -14.89
CA ILE A 122 -4.12 -3.25 -14.19
C ILE A 122 -4.14 -3.97 -12.83
N PRO A 123 -5.16 -3.82 -11.96
CA PRO A 123 -5.22 -4.54 -10.70
C PRO A 123 -5.24 -6.07 -10.82
N PHE A 124 -5.66 -6.60 -11.96
CA PHE A 124 -5.76 -8.05 -12.20
C PHE A 124 -4.52 -8.65 -12.85
N VAL A 125 -3.65 -7.81 -13.42
CA VAL A 125 -2.41 -8.27 -14.05
C VAL A 125 -1.17 -7.89 -13.23
N SER A 126 -1.20 -6.77 -12.53
CA SER A 126 -0.07 -6.32 -11.71
C SER A 126 0.12 -7.21 -10.47
N GLY A 127 1.35 -7.63 -10.21
CA GLY A 127 1.70 -8.45 -9.05
C GLY A 127 1.31 -9.93 -9.13
N HIS A 128 0.75 -10.39 -10.25
CA HIS A 128 0.36 -11.77 -10.48
C HIS A 128 1.43 -12.57 -11.25
N SER A 129 1.34 -13.89 -11.19
CA SER A 129 2.23 -14.76 -11.96
C SER A 129 1.90 -14.74 -13.46
N VAL A 130 2.86 -15.08 -14.30
CA VAL A 130 2.65 -15.16 -15.77
C VAL A 130 1.48 -16.07 -16.13
N SER A 131 1.29 -17.17 -15.38
CA SER A 131 0.18 -18.10 -15.60
C SER A 131 -1.19 -17.46 -15.32
N GLU A 132 -1.28 -16.59 -14.32
CA GLU A 132 -2.51 -15.86 -13.98
C GLU A 132 -2.78 -14.78 -15.03
N HIS A 133 -1.75 -14.08 -15.51
CA HIS A 133 -1.89 -13.13 -16.62
C HIS A 133 -2.49 -13.78 -17.87
N LEU A 134 -2.00 -14.96 -18.25
CA LEU A 134 -2.49 -15.70 -19.43
C LEU A 134 -3.93 -16.21 -19.25
N GLN A 135 -4.40 -16.36 -18.02
CA GLN A 135 -5.80 -16.73 -17.77
C GLN A 135 -6.73 -15.53 -17.79
N TYR A 136 -6.21 -14.34 -17.50
CA TYR A 136 -6.98 -13.11 -17.51
C TYR A 136 -7.17 -12.56 -18.93
N CYS A 137 -6.11 -12.51 -19.71
CA CYS A 137 -6.11 -12.04 -21.10
C CYS A 137 -6.65 -13.09 -22.07
#